data_b7113824bc9e2e4035cb83a6da3fea30
#
_entry.id   b7113824bc9e2e4035cb83a6da3fea30
#
_cell.length_a   1.000
_cell.length_b   1.000
_cell.length_c   1.000
_cell.angle_alpha   90.00
_cell.angle_beta   90.00
_cell.angle_gamma   90.00
#
_symmetry.space_group_name_H-M   'P 1'
#
loop_
_entity.id
_entity.type
_entity.pdbx_description
1 polymer ?
#
loop_
_entity_poly.entity_id
_entity_poly.type
_entity_poly.pdbx_seq_one_letter_code
_entity_poly.pdbx_strand_id
1 'polypeptide(L)'
;MNNNRIKYHKNFKFCFFSRNGGVSKKNFSSLNCAFNSKDTKENVIKNRELVRKKFSKFKRIILMNQVHSNKVILIDKIDKKILNVDGMISRRKDLCLGILTADCAPIVILGQNYYGIIHAGWRGLVNDILLNAVNLFKNQGESENNLHLFVGPHLKKNLLR
;
A
#
# COMPACT_ATOMS: atom_id res chain seq x y z
N MET A 1 9.53 18.38 -3.97
CA MET A 1 8.95 17.81 -5.21
C MET A 1 7.62 17.15 -4.89
N ASN A 2 6.57 17.46 -5.65
CA ASN A 2 5.24 16.91 -5.41
C ASN A 2 5.18 15.49 -6.02
N ASN A 3 5.50 14.46 -5.23
CA ASN A 3 5.64 13.07 -5.69
C ASN A 3 4.29 12.31 -5.83
N ASN A 4 3.15 13.01 -5.68
CA ASN A 4 1.82 12.40 -5.72
C ASN A 4 1.33 12.19 -7.17
N ARG A 5 2.22 11.70 -8.06
CA ARG A 5 1.88 11.41 -9.46
C ARG A 5 1.49 9.95 -9.62
N ILE A 6 0.40 9.71 -10.35
CA ILE A 6 0.04 8.36 -10.79
C ILE A 6 1.11 7.84 -11.75
N LYS A 7 1.58 6.62 -11.49
CA LYS A 7 2.47 5.87 -12.37
C LYS A 7 1.67 4.79 -13.08
N TYR A 8 2.09 4.44 -14.28
CA TYR A 8 1.48 3.40 -15.09
C TYR A 8 2.51 2.34 -15.43
N HIS A 9 2.10 1.10 -15.36
CA HIS A 9 2.87 -0.04 -15.85
C HIS A 9 1.90 -1.06 -16.45
N LYS A 10 2.00 -1.32 -17.76
CA LYS A 10 1.02 -2.13 -18.49
C LYS A 10 -0.41 -1.63 -18.22
N ASN A 11 -1.29 -2.50 -17.75
CA ASN A 11 -2.70 -2.19 -17.43
C ASN A 11 -2.90 -1.68 -15.99
N PHE A 12 -1.84 -1.55 -15.22
CA PHE A 12 -1.90 -1.17 -13.81
C PHE A 12 -1.52 0.30 -13.62
N LYS A 13 -2.09 0.89 -12.58
CA LYS A 13 -1.72 2.21 -12.12
C LYS A 13 -1.50 2.21 -10.61
N PHE A 14 -0.50 2.93 -10.14
CA PHE A 14 -0.16 3.04 -8.74
C PHE A 14 0.41 4.42 -8.40
N CYS A 15 0.47 4.75 -7.13
CA CYS A 15 1.06 6.00 -6.65
C CYS A 15 1.67 5.80 -5.27
N PHE A 16 2.86 6.33 -5.08
CA PHE A 16 3.44 6.57 -3.76
C PHE A 16 3.13 8.00 -3.36
N PHE A 17 2.24 8.17 -2.39
CA PHE A 17 1.88 9.49 -1.88
C PHE A 17 2.93 9.98 -0.89
N SER A 18 3.30 11.25 -1.01
CA SER A 18 4.08 11.95 0.02
C SER A 18 3.15 12.50 1.10
N ARG A 19 3.73 13.05 2.15
CA ARG A 19 2.97 13.73 3.21
C ARG A 19 2.29 15.03 2.75
N ASN A 20 2.51 15.50 1.53
CA ASN A 20 2.01 16.79 1.05
C ASN A 20 0.66 16.66 0.32
N GLY A 21 -0.13 17.75 0.34
CA GLY A 21 -1.37 17.85 -0.42
C GLY A 21 -2.64 17.44 0.33
N GLY A 22 -2.56 17.38 1.66
CA GLY A 22 -3.71 17.15 2.54
C GLY A 22 -4.14 18.36 3.33
N VAL A 23 -5.04 18.13 4.32
CA VAL A 23 -5.66 19.17 5.14
C VAL A 23 -5.18 19.18 6.60
N SER A 24 -4.45 18.18 7.04
CA SER A 24 -3.93 18.09 8.41
C SER A 24 -2.90 19.17 8.68
N LYS A 25 -2.78 19.57 9.94
CA LYS A 25 -1.91 20.68 10.38
C LYS A 25 -0.88 20.19 11.40
N LYS A 26 0.05 21.08 11.77
CA LYS A 26 1.11 20.84 12.79
C LYS A 26 1.90 19.58 12.46
N ASN A 27 2.09 18.69 13.42
CA ASN A 27 2.89 17.46 13.30
C ASN A 27 2.34 16.47 12.26
N PHE A 28 1.06 16.58 11.87
CA PHE A 28 0.38 15.75 10.88
C PHE A 28 0.35 16.35 9.47
N SER A 29 1.00 17.50 9.28
CA SER A 29 0.97 18.25 8.02
C SER A 29 1.61 17.46 6.88
N SER A 30 0.86 17.17 5.83
CA SER A 30 -0.52 17.58 5.58
C SER A 30 -1.45 16.41 5.20
N LEU A 31 -0.95 15.31 4.58
CA LEU A 31 -1.73 14.21 4.06
C LEU A 31 -1.72 12.99 5.01
N ASN A 32 -1.99 13.22 6.30
CA ASN A 32 -2.11 12.11 7.24
C ASN A 32 -3.37 11.30 6.96
N CYS A 33 -3.20 9.99 6.69
CA CYS A 33 -4.27 9.03 6.42
C CYS A 33 -4.46 7.99 7.54
N ALA A 34 -3.74 8.11 8.67
CA ALA A 34 -3.74 7.15 9.76
C ALA A 34 -4.78 7.49 10.82
N PHE A 35 -5.80 6.65 11.00
CA PHE A 35 -6.82 6.82 12.06
C PHE A 35 -6.30 6.56 13.47
N ASN A 36 -5.20 5.81 13.61
CA ASN A 36 -4.54 5.55 14.88
C ASN A 36 -3.55 6.67 15.29
N SER A 37 -3.52 7.78 14.56
CA SER A 37 -2.77 8.98 14.93
C SER A 37 -3.56 9.87 15.89
N LYS A 38 -2.90 10.87 16.49
CA LYS A 38 -3.55 11.90 17.33
C LYS A 38 -4.15 13.07 16.51
N ASP A 39 -4.27 12.91 15.20
CA ASP A 39 -4.96 13.87 14.31
C ASP A 39 -6.49 13.77 14.47
N THR A 40 -7.21 14.78 14.02
CA THR A 40 -8.69 14.72 14.04
C THR A 40 -9.18 13.71 12.99
N LYS A 41 -10.23 12.98 13.34
CA LYS A 41 -10.85 12.00 12.44
C LYS A 41 -11.33 12.65 11.15
N GLU A 42 -11.84 13.87 11.22
CA GLU A 42 -12.34 14.67 10.10
C GLU A 42 -11.21 14.95 9.08
N ASN A 43 -10.02 15.32 9.56
CA ASN A 43 -8.85 15.53 8.71
C ASN A 43 -8.42 14.24 8.01
N VAL A 44 -8.36 13.13 8.75
CA VAL A 44 -8.00 11.82 8.18
C VAL A 44 -9.00 11.37 7.12
N ILE A 45 -10.31 11.56 7.36
CA ILE A 45 -11.36 11.25 6.39
C ILE A 45 -11.18 12.11 5.11
N LYS A 46 -10.98 13.42 5.25
CA LYS A 46 -10.76 14.33 4.12
C LYS A 46 -9.51 13.93 3.33
N ASN A 47 -8.41 13.60 4.00
CA ASN A 47 -7.18 13.17 3.36
C ASN A 47 -7.35 11.86 2.58
N ARG A 48 -8.02 10.86 3.16
CA ARG A 48 -8.35 9.60 2.46
C ARG A 48 -9.23 9.83 1.24
N GLU A 49 -10.16 10.78 1.30
CA GLU A 49 -10.98 11.16 0.17
C GLU A 49 -10.17 11.85 -0.95
N LEU A 50 -9.21 12.70 -0.59
CA LEU A 50 -8.27 13.31 -1.55
C LEU A 50 -7.44 12.23 -2.27
N VAL A 51 -6.94 11.22 -1.54
CA VAL A 51 -6.24 10.07 -2.12
C VAL A 51 -7.18 9.29 -3.05
N ARG A 52 -8.40 8.97 -2.60
CA ARG A 52 -9.38 8.24 -3.39
C ARG A 52 -9.71 8.93 -4.71
N LYS A 53 -9.88 10.25 -4.71
CA LYS A 53 -10.16 11.06 -5.91
C LYS A 53 -9.08 10.97 -6.97
N LYS A 54 -7.81 10.73 -6.60
CA LYS A 54 -6.72 10.49 -7.57
C LYS A 54 -6.93 9.20 -8.40
N PHE A 55 -7.69 8.26 -7.87
CA PHE A 55 -8.04 6.99 -8.52
C PHE A 55 -9.51 6.97 -8.95
N SER A 56 -9.99 7.99 -9.60
CA SER A 56 -11.39 8.35 -9.89
C SER A 56 -12.34 7.20 -10.28
N LYS A 57 -11.82 6.10 -10.85
CA LYS A 57 -12.62 4.92 -11.25
C LYS A 57 -12.96 3.97 -10.09
N PHE A 58 -12.30 4.09 -8.94
CA PHE A 58 -12.50 3.17 -7.83
C PHE A 58 -13.43 3.76 -6.78
N LYS A 59 -14.48 3.02 -6.43
CA LYS A 59 -15.41 3.42 -5.38
C LYS A 59 -14.80 3.29 -3.98
N ARG A 60 -13.78 2.43 -3.82
CA ARG A 60 -13.22 2.08 -2.52
C ARG A 60 -11.73 1.77 -2.58
N ILE A 61 -10.99 2.22 -1.57
CA ILE A 61 -9.63 1.77 -1.27
C ILE A 61 -9.72 0.76 -0.14
N ILE A 62 -9.16 -0.43 -0.34
CA ILE A 62 -9.02 -1.44 0.70
C ILE A 62 -7.72 -1.18 1.45
N LEU A 63 -7.83 -0.94 2.74
CA LEU A 63 -6.71 -0.79 3.67
C LEU A 63 -6.67 -1.98 4.61
N MET A 64 -5.48 -2.38 5.04
CA MET A 64 -5.26 -3.41 6.04
C MET A 64 -4.92 -2.78 7.40
N ASN A 65 -5.06 -3.55 8.46
CA ASN A 65 -4.45 -3.25 9.76
C ASN A 65 -3.05 -3.84 9.76
N GLN A 66 -2.04 -3.00 9.57
CA GLN A 66 -0.64 -3.38 9.48
C GLN A 66 -0.10 -3.71 10.86
N VAL A 67 0.44 -4.91 11.02
CA VAL A 67 0.92 -5.46 12.29
C VAL A 67 2.41 -5.84 12.25
N HIS A 68 3.11 -5.43 11.19
CA HIS A 68 4.52 -5.74 10.92
C HIS A 68 4.81 -7.25 10.84
N SER A 69 3.83 -8.01 10.32
CA SER A 69 3.95 -9.45 10.07
C SER A 69 4.53 -9.74 8.68
N ASN A 70 4.70 -11.02 8.38
CA ASN A 70 5.01 -11.53 7.04
C ASN A 70 3.78 -12.04 6.28
N LYS A 71 2.56 -11.78 6.79
CA LYS A 71 1.32 -12.29 6.21
C LYS A 71 0.92 -11.50 4.97
N VAL A 72 0.71 -12.22 3.88
CA VAL A 72 0.19 -11.72 2.61
C VAL A 72 -1.05 -12.51 2.23
N ILE A 73 -2.11 -11.86 1.81
CA ILE A 73 -3.38 -12.50 1.48
C ILE A 73 -3.89 -12.12 0.10
N LEU A 74 -4.69 -13.01 -0.47
CA LEU A 74 -5.46 -12.77 -1.69
C LEU A 74 -6.78 -12.07 -1.35
N ILE A 75 -7.08 -10.97 -2.05
CA ILE A 75 -8.35 -10.24 -1.96
C ILE A 75 -9.20 -10.57 -3.18
N ASP A 76 -10.05 -11.58 -3.04
CA ASP A 76 -11.04 -11.98 -4.04
C ASP A 76 -12.42 -11.35 -3.78
N LYS A 77 -12.78 -11.23 -2.52
CA LYS A 77 -14.05 -10.67 -2.05
C LYS A 77 -13.81 -9.49 -1.15
N ILE A 78 -14.72 -8.53 -1.17
CA ILE A 78 -14.71 -7.42 -0.22
C ILE A 78 -15.39 -7.90 1.04
N ASP A 79 -14.62 -8.31 2.03
CA ASP A 79 -15.11 -8.54 3.38
C ASP A 79 -15.04 -7.24 4.19
N LYS A 80 -15.98 -7.08 5.14
CA LYS A 80 -15.94 -5.95 6.09
C LYS A 80 -14.93 -6.17 7.21
N LYS A 81 -14.34 -7.35 7.29
CA LYS A 81 -13.39 -7.72 8.34
C LYS A 81 -12.09 -6.94 8.18
N ILE A 82 -11.62 -6.35 9.27
CA ILE A 82 -10.28 -5.74 9.32
C ILE A 82 -9.25 -6.87 9.26
N LEU A 83 -8.35 -6.78 8.30
CA LEU A 83 -7.35 -7.80 8.02
C LEU A 83 -6.03 -7.43 8.71
N ASN A 84 -5.59 -8.24 9.68
CA ASN A 84 -4.29 -8.10 10.35
C ASN A 84 -3.19 -8.75 9.49
N VAL A 85 -2.71 -8.02 8.50
CA VAL A 85 -1.73 -8.47 7.50
C VAL A 85 -0.87 -7.30 7.06
N ASP A 86 0.23 -7.59 6.38
CA ASP A 86 1.13 -6.58 5.86
C ASP A 86 1.34 -6.67 4.33
N GLY A 87 0.56 -7.54 3.68
CA GLY A 87 0.51 -7.63 2.23
C GLY A 87 -0.87 -8.06 1.72
N MET A 88 -1.23 -7.53 0.57
CA MET A 88 -2.44 -7.92 -0.17
C MET A 88 -2.13 -8.05 -1.64
N ILE A 89 -2.71 -9.06 -2.30
CA ILE A 89 -2.75 -9.17 -3.75
C ILE A 89 -4.19 -9.32 -4.25
N SER A 90 -4.46 -8.92 -5.47
CA SER A 90 -5.77 -9.08 -6.12
C SER A 90 -5.65 -9.08 -7.63
N ARG A 91 -6.63 -9.65 -8.34
CA ARG A 91 -6.83 -9.48 -9.79
C ARG A 91 -8.03 -8.59 -10.12
N ARG A 92 -8.73 -8.12 -9.14
CA ARG A 92 -9.99 -7.38 -9.31
C ARG A 92 -9.72 -5.98 -9.84
N LYS A 93 -10.32 -5.64 -10.98
CA LYS A 93 -10.15 -4.33 -11.65
C LYS A 93 -10.98 -3.21 -11.01
N ASP A 94 -11.91 -3.54 -10.12
CA ASP A 94 -12.79 -2.61 -9.42
C ASP A 94 -12.26 -2.19 -8.03
N LEU A 95 -11.13 -2.76 -7.59
CA LEU A 95 -10.51 -2.48 -6.31
C LEU A 95 -9.24 -1.63 -6.45
N CYS A 96 -9.01 -0.79 -5.45
CA CYS A 96 -7.73 -0.16 -5.18
C CYS A 96 -7.22 -0.65 -3.83
N LEU A 97 -6.01 -1.18 -3.77
CA LEU A 97 -5.35 -1.58 -2.52
C LEU A 97 -4.51 -0.42 -1.99
N GLY A 98 -4.48 -0.22 -0.69
CA GLY A 98 -3.72 0.85 -0.04
C GLY A 98 -2.99 0.38 1.22
N ILE A 99 -1.79 0.91 1.46
CA ILE A 99 -1.03 0.78 2.71
C ILE A 99 -0.62 2.16 3.21
N LEU A 100 -0.35 2.25 4.49
CA LEU A 100 0.17 3.45 5.13
C LEU A 100 1.61 3.19 5.59
N THR A 101 2.51 4.08 5.24
CA THR A 101 3.91 3.99 5.68
C THR A 101 4.39 5.36 6.16
N ALA A 102 5.29 5.36 7.14
CA ALA A 102 6.12 6.50 7.48
C ALA A 102 7.56 6.18 7.06
N ASP A 103 8.16 5.16 7.68
CA ASP A 103 9.56 4.79 7.54
C ASP A 103 9.76 3.46 6.81
N CYS A 104 8.79 2.54 6.93
CA CYS A 104 8.83 1.24 6.29
C CYS A 104 8.70 1.34 4.76
N ALA A 105 9.29 0.38 4.04
CA ALA A 105 9.26 0.38 2.59
C ALA A 105 7.87 -0.03 2.04
N PRO A 106 7.19 0.85 1.29
CA PRO A 106 6.03 0.47 0.51
C PRO A 106 6.47 -0.20 -0.78
N ILE A 107 5.97 -1.39 -1.07
CA ILE A 107 6.31 -2.12 -2.28
C ILE A 107 5.03 -2.43 -3.06
N VAL A 108 5.06 -2.11 -4.35
CA VAL A 108 4.04 -2.51 -5.33
C VAL A 108 4.61 -3.67 -6.13
N ILE A 109 3.85 -4.76 -6.26
CA ILE A 109 4.19 -5.93 -7.08
C ILE A 109 3.13 -6.05 -8.17
N LEU A 110 3.56 -6.12 -9.41
CA LEU A 110 2.68 -6.23 -10.58
C LEU A 110 3.06 -7.47 -11.38
N GLY A 111 2.12 -8.38 -11.57
CA GLY A 111 2.23 -9.53 -12.45
C GLY A 111 1.55 -9.29 -13.80
N GLN A 112 1.12 -10.35 -14.44
CA GLN A 112 0.37 -10.29 -15.68
C GLN A 112 -1.11 -9.96 -15.43
N ASN A 113 -1.73 -10.65 -14.48
CA ASN A 113 -3.15 -10.51 -14.13
C ASN A 113 -3.38 -9.99 -12.71
N TYR A 114 -2.42 -10.19 -11.82
CA TYR A 114 -2.49 -9.83 -10.41
C TYR A 114 -1.63 -8.62 -10.10
N TYR A 115 -2.06 -7.87 -9.11
CA TYR A 115 -1.31 -6.76 -8.52
C TYR A 115 -1.35 -6.87 -7.01
N GLY A 116 -0.32 -6.39 -6.34
CA GLY A 116 -0.24 -6.43 -4.89
C GLY A 116 0.51 -5.24 -4.31
N ILE A 117 0.32 -5.05 -3.02
CA ILE A 117 1.04 -4.08 -2.22
C ILE A 117 1.51 -4.71 -0.91
N ILE A 118 2.72 -4.34 -0.51
CA ILE A 118 3.38 -4.89 0.67
C ILE A 118 3.88 -3.74 1.54
N HIS A 119 3.57 -3.80 2.82
CA HIS A 119 4.18 -3.01 3.88
C HIS A 119 5.42 -3.75 4.39
N ALA A 120 6.57 -3.42 3.84
CA ALA A 120 7.83 -4.08 4.16
C ALA A 120 8.56 -3.37 5.30
N GLY A 121 8.09 -3.56 6.54
CA GLY A 121 8.83 -3.22 7.74
C GLY A 121 9.96 -4.23 7.98
N TRP A 122 10.97 -3.88 8.80
CA TRP A 122 12.15 -4.72 9.04
C TRP A 122 11.79 -6.13 9.56
N ARG A 123 10.77 -6.24 10.43
CA ARG A 123 10.30 -7.53 10.94
C ARG A 123 9.72 -8.40 9.84
N GLY A 124 8.89 -7.82 8.96
CA GLY A 124 8.34 -8.52 7.81
C GLY A 124 9.42 -8.99 6.84
N LEU A 125 10.44 -8.13 6.60
CA LEU A 125 11.57 -8.48 5.71
C LEU A 125 12.40 -9.65 6.25
N VAL A 126 12.74 -9.64 7.54
CA VAL A 126 13.50 -10.74 8.18
C VAL A 126 12.70 -12.04 8.19
N ASN A 127 11.36 -11.95 8.20
CA ASN A 127 10.45 -13.11 8.17
C ASN A 127 9.88 -13.38 6.76
N ASP A 128 10.60 -13.00 5.71
CA ASP A 128 10.33 -13.37 4.31
C ASP A 128 8.99 -12.90 3.73
N ILE A 129 8.51 -11.71 4.11
CA ILE A 129 7.26 -11.18 3.55
C ILE A 129 7.27 -11.11 2.02
N LEU A 130 8.42 -10.78 1.41
CA LEU A 130 8.53 -10.72 -0.06
C LEU A 130 8.46 -12.10 -0.69
N LEU A 131 9.11 -13.09 -0.09
CA LEU A 131 9.02 -14.48 -0.56
C LEU A 131 7.59 -14.98 -0.45
N ASN A 132 6.90 -14.70 0.66
CA ASN A 132 5.49 -15.04 0.84
C ASN A 132 4.60 -14.38 -0.22
N ALA A 133 4.88 -13.12 -0.56
CA ALA A 133 4.16 -12.44 -1.63
C ALA A 133 4.41 -13.11 -3.00
N VAL A 134 5.66 -13.36 -3.37
CA VAL A 134 6.02 -14.02 -4.64
C VAL A 134 5.38 -15.41 -4.73
N ASN A 135 5.45 -16.20 -3.66
CA ASN A 135 4.82 -17.52 -3.60
C ASN A 135 3.29 -17.43 -3.80
N LEU A 136 2.65 -16.40 -3.22
CA LEU A 136 1.22 -16.21 -3.39
C LEU A 136 0.88 -15.84 -4.85
N PHE A 137 1.69 -15.02 -5.54
CA PHE A 137 1.54 -14.78 -6.98
C PHE A 137 1.71 -16.07 -7.79
N LYS A 138 2.73 -16.88 -7.49
CA LYS A 138 2.96 -18.18 -8.16
C LYS A 138 1.78 -19.13 -7.97
N ASN A 139 1.21 -19.20 -6.78
CA ASN A 139 0.02 -20.01 -6.48
C ASN A 139 -1.23 -19.55 -7.26
N GLN A 140 -1.22 -18.31 -7.76
CA GLN A 140 -2.27 -17.79 -8.65
C GLN A 140 -1.92 -17.96 -10.15
N GLY A 141 -0.86 -18.69 -10.49
CA GLY A 141 -0.44 -18.96 -11.86
C GLY A 141 0.41 -17.87 -12.51
N GLU A 142 0.91 -16.91 -11.73
CA GLU A 142 1.85 -15.90 -12.23
C GLU A 142 3.29 -16.47 -12.26
N SER A 143 4.03 -16.18 -13.33
CA SER A 143 5.46 -16.48 -13.39
C SER A 143 6.26 -15.43 -12.63
N GLU A 144 7.20 -15.84 -11.79
CA GLU A 144 8.08 -14.93 -11.07
C GLU A 144 8.92 -14.04 -12.00
N ASN A 145 9.29 -14.54 -13.18
CA ASN A 145 10.02 -13.77 -14.19
C ASN A 145 9.21 -12.60 -14.77
N ASN A 146 7.88 -12.62 -14.61
CA ASN A 146 6.97 -11.57 -15.06
C ASN A 146 6.57 -10.60 -13.95
N LEU A 147 7.08 -10.78 -12.73
CA LEU A 147 6.80 -9.88 -11.62
C LEU A 147 7.67 -8.63 -11.67
N HIS A 148 7.04 -7.49 -11.58
CA HIS A 148 7.70 -6.19 -11.52
C HIS A 148 7.48 -5.58 -10.14
N LEU A 149 8.58 -5.27 -9.44
CA LEU A 149 8.57 -4.68 -8.11
C LEU A 149 8.94 -3.21 -8.18
N PHE A 150 8.14 -2.37 -7.53
CA PHE A 150 8.36 -0.94 -7.39
C PHE A 150 8.44 -0.59 -5.90
N VAL A 151 9.61 -0.14 -5.47
CA VAL A 151 9.84 0.27 -4.08
C VAL A 151 9.64 1.78 -3.98
N GLY A 152 8.80 2.20 -3.04
CA GLY A 152 8.56 3.62 -2.76
C GLY A 152 9.54 4.21 -1.75
N PRO A 153 9.38 5.51 -1.43
CA PRO A 153 10.21 6.18 -0.44
C PRO A 153 10.13 5.50 0.93
N HIS A 154 11.27 5.30 1.57
CA HIS A 154 11.43 4.69 2.90
C HIS A 154 12.73 5.18 3.55
N LEU A 155 12.88 4.95 4.86
CA LEU A 155 14.14 5.23 5.54
C LEU A 155 15.23 4.22 5.16
N LYS A 156 16.42 4.72 4.89
CA LYS A 156 17.60 3.88 4.70
C LYS A 156 18.17 3.45 6.06
N LYS A 157 18.82 2.26 6.10
CA LYS A 157 19.44 1.67 7.30
C LYS A 157 20.29 2.66 8.12
N ASN A 158 21.00 3.58 7.47
CA ASN A 158 21.90 4.53 8.13
C ASN A 158 21.18 5.65 8.92
N LEU A 159 19.84 5.74 8.81
CA LEU A 159 19.00 6.72 9.51
C LEU A 159 18.16 6.10 10.63
N LEU A 160 18.19 4.77 10.76
CA LEU A 160 17.61 4.04 11.88
C LEU A 160 18.63 4.04 13.01
N ARG A 161 18.47 4.97 13.96
CA ARG A 161 19.20 4.99 15.23
C ARG A 161 18.42 4.27 16.30
#